data_7b4d97e1abe5867d92f302dc40b210de
#
_entry.id   7b4d97e1abe5867d92f302dc40b210de
#
_cell.length_a   1.000
_cell.length_b   1.000
_cell.length_c   1.000
_cell.angle_alpha   90.00
_cell.angle_beta   90.00
_cell.angle_gamma   90.00
#
_symmetry.space_group_name_H-M   'P 1'
#
loop_
_entity.id
_entity.type
_entity.pdbx_description
1 polymer ?
#
loop_
_entity_poly.entity_id
_entity_poly.type
_entity_poly.pdbx_seq_one_letter_code
_entity_poly.pdbx_strand_id
1 'polypeptide(L)'
;MIKNIQLKIILIFSILGILVIAGCGIFWGFNLRGIQSEIISQIPEQAEMYQNIIQVQIENTKIITIVSMSVYGIISILIGIFVSKVILDPISKLIDRAPRIAAGEDINFNDGKNQSDELTNAFNLMTNELRENLNEVNRQKRQIETILLHMSDGIIAFDMEGKIMYINLAATNLLQLSEADSSFERIFRKLHININMEKTIYLEDWTSYEQRVQVEDRYLNLVFASFKDEYERPSGMMVMVQDITEHVKLDNLRKEFIADVSHELKTPITSIMGYADTLLECEYDKETQDKFLNVISSEAKRMAKLVTDLLVLSRYDSNKVKKEITEFDLGDLVKKCQEKVQLEINKKGHEVECFVTADVPPVRADKDGIERVVLNILTNSIKYTPDNGNIKIYVGFVYNDAYIKVIDNGIGIPEEDLNRIFDRFYRVDKARTREMGGTGLGLSIAKEILDQNKGSIDIKSEKGKGTEVVIRIPTK
;
A
#
# COMPACT_ATOMS: atom_id res chain seq x y z
N MET A 1 -19.84 39.42 -35.61
CA MET A 1 -20.25 40.37 -34.53
C MET A 1 -19.24 41.52 -34.39
N ILE A 2 -17.97 41.32 -34.28
CA ILE A 2 -16.91 42.33 -34.08
C ILE A 2 -16.74 43.31 -35.22
N LYS A 3 -16.78 42.86 -36.51
CA LYS A 3 -16.77 43.75 -37.69
C LYS A 3 -17.88 44.82 -37.67
N ASN A 4 -19.06 44.47 -37.16
CA ASN A 4 -20.17 45.40 -36.98
C ASN A 4 -19.92 46.41 -35.87
N ILE A 5 -19.18 46.08 -34.84
CA ILE A 5 -18.81 46.96 -33.72
C ILE A 5 -17.73 47.95 -34.18
N GLN A 6 -16.74 47.47 -34.95
CA GLN A 6 -15.70 48.29 -35.54
C GLN A 6 -16.29 49.40 -36.42
N LEU A 7 -17.17 49.00 -37.33
CA LEU A 7 -17.82 49.95 -38.24
C LEU A 7 -18.68 50.99 -37.49
N LYS A 8 -19.40 50.57 -36.43
CA LYS A 8 -20.22 51.43 -35.61
C LYS A 8 -19.37 52.44 -34.84
N ILE A 9 -18.23 52.06 -34.27
CA ILE A 9 -17.35 52.98 -33.52
C ILE A 9 -16.75 54.02 -34.46
N ILE A 10 -16.21 53.61 -35.62
CA ILE A 10 -15.66 54.55 -36.61
C ILE A 10 -16.74 55.52 -37.05
N LEU A 11 -17.94 55.02 -37.35
CA LEU A 11 -19.05 55.82 -37.82
C LEU A 11 -19.53 56.84 -36.76
N ILE A 12 -19.61 56.45 -35.48
CA ILE A 12 -20.00 57.31 -34.37
C ILE A 12 -18.97 58.44 -34.19
N PHE A 13 -17.67 58.13 -34.13
CA PHE A 13 -16.64 59.15 -34.00
C PHE A 13 -16.57 60.11 -35.21
N SER A 14 -16.72 59.58 -36.44
CA SER A 14 -16.75 60.41 -37.63
C SER A 14 -17.95 61.34 -37.66
N ILE A 15 -19.14 60.84 -37.32
CA ILE A 15 -20.36 61.64 -37.25
C ILE A 15 -20.25 62.76 -36.18
N LEU A 16 -19.76 62.40 -34.98
CA LEU A 16 -19.65 63.33 -33.87
C LEU A 16 -18.69 64.48 -34.20
N GLY A 17 -17.55 64.17 -34.78
CA GLY A 17 -16.60 65.18 -35.20
C GLY A 17 -17.12 66.12 -36.33
N ILE A 18 -17.79 65.51 -37.30
CA ILE A 18 -18.45 66.28 -38.38
C ILE A 18 -19.51 67.21 -37.78
N LEU A 19 -20.34 66.78 -36.85
CA LEU A 19 -21.35 67.60 -36.16
C LEU A 19 -20.74 68.75 -35.39
N VAL A 20 -19.63 68.47 -34.69
CA VAL A 20 -18.92 69.54 -33.96
C VAL A 20 -18.38 70.63 -34.89
N ILE A 21 -17.72 70.27 -36.03
CA ILE A 21 -17.18 71.16 -37.01
C ILE A 21 -18.31 71.97 -37.65
N ALA A 22 -19.42 71.28 -38.05
CA ALA A 22 -20.62 71.91 -38.61
C ALA A 22 -21.23 72.94 -37.61
N GLY A 23 -21.37 72.51 -36.33
CA GLY A 23 -21.87 73.42 -35.28
C GLY A 23 -21.02 74.65 -35.10
N CYS A 24 -19.68 74.56 -35.07
CA CYS A 24 -18.76 75.65 -35.01
C CYS A 24 -18.89 76.60 -36.24
N GLY A 25 -19.00 75.98 -37.43
CA GLY A 25 -19.18 76.75 -38.67
C GLY A 25 -20.49 77.54 -38.70
N ILE A 26 -21.59 76.92 -38.28
CA ILE A 26 -22.89 77.54 -38.17
C ILE A 26 -22.85 78.72 -37.14
N PHE A 27 -22.28 78.41 -35.96
CA PHE A 27 -22.15 79.39 -34.88
C PHE A 27 -21.34 80.66 -35.35
N TRP A 28 -20.23 80.41 -35.99
CA TRP A 28 -19.40 81.48 -36.52
C TRP A 28 -20.08 82.31 -37.62
N GLY A 29 -20.79 81.57 -38.54
CA GLY A 29 -21.58 82.24 -39.56
C GLY A 29 -22.74 83.04 -39.01
N PHE A 30 -23.37 82.63 -37.92
CA PHE A 30 -24.42 83.38 -37.20
C PHE A 30 -23.86 84.64 -36.55
N ASN A 31 -22.72 84.55 -35.88
CA ASN A 31 -22.03 85.72 -35.29
C ASN A 31 -21.65 86.74 -36.33
N LEU A 32 -21.11 86.32 -37.51
CA LEU A 32 -20.77 87.28 -38.59
C LEU A 32 -22.01 87.98 -39.12
N ARG A 33 -23.15 87.29 -39.24
CA ARG A 33 -24.42 87.94 -39.64
C ARG A 33 -24.94 88.91 -38.56
N GLY A 34 -24.78 88.59 -37.28
CA GLY A 34 -25.12 89.49 -36.19
C GLY A 34 -24.29 90.81 -36.25
N ILE A 35 -22.98 90.69 -36.41
CA ILE A 35 -22.06 91.80 -36.60
C ILE A 35 -22.45 92.59 -37.84
N GLN A 36 -22.82 91.99 -38.96
CA GLN A 36 -23.30 92.60 -40.16
C GLN A 36 -24.51 93.49 -39.91
N SER A 37 -25.52 92.97 -39.21
CA SER A 37 -26.75 93.69 -38.89
C SER A 37 -26.52 94.89 -37.97
N GLU A 38 -25.56 94.78 -37.05
CA GLU A 38 -25.18 95.85 -36.13
C GLU A 38 -24.41 97.01 -36.83
N ILE A 39 -23.42 96.68 -37.70
CA ILE A 39 -22.67 97.64 -38.47
C ILE A 39 -23.56 98.37 -39.48
N ILE A 40 -24.50 97.70 -40.18
CA ILE A 40 -25.44 98.32 -41.09
C ILE A 40 -26.37 99.32 -40.38
N SER A 41 -26.74 99.04 -39.15
CA SER A 41 -27.60 99.92 -38.35
C SER A 41 -26.89 101.16 -37.82
N GLN A 42 -25.58 101.16 -37.64
CA GLN A 42 -24.81 102.21 -37.06
C GLN A 42 -24.17 103.14 -38.09
N ILE A 43 -23.88 102.67 -39.29
CA ILE A 43 -23.18 103.47 -40.37
C ILE A 43 -23.85 103.24 -41.74
N PRO A 44 -24.98 103.91 -42.07
CA PRO A 44 -25.73 103.64 -43.29
C PRO A 44 -25.00 104.03 -44.57
N GLU A 45 -24.15 105.04 -44.56
CA GLU A 45 -23.44 105.56 -45.76
C GLU A 45 -22.33 104.58 -46.27
N GLN A 46 -21.87 103.66 -45.47
CA GLN A 46 -20.85 102.64 -45.84
C GLN A 46 -21.40 101.21 -45.89
N ALA A 47 -22.69 101.07 -45.74
CA ALA A 47 -23.38 99.75 -45.60
C ALA A 47 -23.07 98.78 -46.81
N GLU A 48 -23.05 99.29 -48.01
CA GLU A 48 -22.82 98.50 -49.24
C GLU A 48 -21.41 97.88 -49.30
N MET A 49 -20.39 98.70 -48.88
CA MET A 49 -19.00 98.23 -48.82
C MET A 49 -18.78 97.11 -47.75
N TYR A 50 -19.31 97.34 -46.54
CA TYR A 50 -19.21 96.36 -45.48
C TYR A 50 -20.04 95.10 -45.76
N GLN A 51 -21.16 95.20 -46.47
CA GLN A 51 -22.01 94.12 -46.87
C GLN A 51 -21.26 93.16 -47.79
N ASN A 52 -20.54 93.65 -48.76
CA ASN A 52 -19.71 92.88 -49.67
C ASN A 52 -18.55 92.15 -48.93
N ILE A 53 -17.85 92.88 -48.03
CA ILE A 53 -16.73 92.29 -47.23
C ILE A 53 -17.24 91.13 -46.34
N ILE A 54 -18.34 91.39 -45.63
CA ILE A 54 -18.90 90.30 -44.71
C ILE A 54 -19.47 89.13 -45.56
N GLN A 55 -20.07 89.44 -46.73
CA GLN A 55 -20.55 88.32 -47.62
C GLN A 55 -19.41 87.46 -48.12
N VAL A 56 -18.28 88.08 -48.51
CA VAL A 56 -17.06 87.29 -48.87
C VAL A 56 -16.51 86.50 -47.69
N GLN A 57 -16.55 87.13 -46.46
CA GLN A 57 -16.09 86.46 -45.27
C GLN A 57 -17.00 85.25 -44.90
N ILE A 58 -18.31 85.39 -45.05
CA ILE A 58 -19.25 84.29 -44.86
C ILE A 58 -19.00 83.15 -45.88
N GLU A 59 -18.80 83.45 -47.16
CA GLU A 59 -18.47 82.50 -48.17
C GLU A 59 -17.14 81.81 -47.92
N ASN A 60 -16.09 82.50 -47.50
CA ASN A 60 -14.81 81.96 -47.12
C ASN A 60 -14.95 81.02 -45.88
N THR A 61 -15.76 81.42 -44.90
CA THR A 61 -16.04 80.55 -43.74
C THR A 61 -16.74 79.27 -44.10
N LYS A 62 -17.72 79.32 -45.03
CA LYS A 62 -18.37 78.09 -45.55
C LYS A 62 -17.36 77.20 -46.24
N ILE A 63 -16.49 77.71 -47.06
CA ILE A 63 -15.45 76.96 -47.77
C ILE A 63 -14.50 76.28 -46.73
N ILE A 64 -14.00 77.10 -45.78
CA ILE A 64 -13.10 76.63 -44.72
C ILE A 64 -13.79 75.48 -43.91
N THR A 65 -15.08 75.68 -43.57
CA THR A 65 -15.83 74.65 -42.82
C THR A 65 -15.97 73.39 -43.64
N ILE A 66 -16.33 73.47 -44.92
CA ILE A 66 -16.45 72.27 -45.78
C ILE A 66 -15.09 71.57 -45.94
N VAL A 67 -14.03 72.28 -46.16
CA VAL A 67 -12.67 71.73 -46.24
C VAL A 67 -12.25 71.09 -44.93
N SER A 68 -12.51 71.72 -43.80
CA SER A 68 -12.21 71.15 -42.46
C SER A 68 -12.97 69.91 -42.20
N MET A 69 -14.28 69.82 -42.56
CA MET A 69 -15.10 68.63 -42.46
C MET A 69 -14.54 67.45 -43.29
N SER A 70 -14.12 67.79 -44.54
CA SER A 70 -13.56 66.78 -45.45
C SER A 70 -12.22 66.25 -44.93
N VAL A 71 -11.32 67.09 -44.47
CA VAL A 71 -10.02 66.70 -43.90
C VAL A 71 -10.22 65.90 -42.63
N TYR A 72 -11.12 66.30 -41.71
CA TYR A 72 -11.46 65.56 -40.53
C TYR A 72 -12.04 64.16 -40.86
N GLY A 73 -12.94 64.07 -41.84
CA GLY A 73 -13.50 62.77 -42.28
C GLY A 73 -12.42 61.86 -42.78
N ILE A 74 -11.46 62.29 -43.56
CA ILE A 74 -10.33 61.51 -44.03
C ILE A 74 -9.45 61.06 -42.87
N ILE A 75 -9.09 61.93 -41.95
CA ILE A 75 -8.28 61.63 -40.74
C ILE A 75 -9.00 60.61 -39.83
N SER A 76 -10.32 60.80 -39.62
CA SER A 76 -11.13 59.91 -38.80
C SER A 76 -11.17 58.49 -39.39
N ILE A 77 -11.31 58.35 -40.73
CA ILE A 77 -11.27 57.07 -41.40
C ILE A 77 -9.89 56.40 -41.24
N LEU A 78 -8.80 57.14 -41.40
CA LEU A 78 -7.44 56.63 -41.26
C LEU A 78 -7.17 56.14 -39.82
N ILE A 79 -7.56 56.95 -38.82
CA ILE A 79 -7.48 56.57 -37.40
C ILE A 79 -8.32 55.31 -37.14
N GLY A 80 -9.54 55.22 -37.64
CA GLY A 80 -10.41 54.10 -37.51
C GLY A 80 -9.83 52.80 -38.10
N ILE A 81 -9.21 52.85 -39.26
CA ILE A 81 -8.50 51.75 -39.88
C ILE A 81 -7.29 51.32 -39.04
N PHE A 82 -6.54 52.30 -38.52
CA PHE A 82 -5.40 52.04 -37.64
C PHE A 82 -5.83 51.32 -36.34
N VAL A 83 -6.79 51.86 -35.62
CA VAL A 83 -7.34 51.26 -34.39
C VAL A 83 -7.92 49.87 -34.65
N SER A 84 -8.61 49.71 -35.77
CA SER A 84 -9.16 48.42 -36.18
C SER A 84 -8.07 47.36 -36.37
N LYS A 85 -7.00 47.71 -37.09
CA LYS A 85 -5.92 46.73 -37.36
C LYS A 85 -5.00 46.47 -36.18
N VAL A 86 -4.72 47.50 -35.37
CA VAL A 86 -3.72 47.40 -34.28
C VAL A 86 -4.34 46.86 -32.98
N ILE A 87 -5.58 47.22 -32.69
CA ILE A 87 -6.20 46.86 -31.39
C ILE A 87 -7.26 45.78 -31.53
N LEU A 88 -8.19 45.92 -32.48
CA LEU A 88 -9.37 45.07 -32.53
C LEU A 88 -9.14 43.70 -33.25
N ASP A 89 -8.28 43.65 -34.25
CA ASP A 89 -7.97 42.41 -34.95
C ASP A 89 -7.30 41.35 -34.06
N PRO A 90 -6.28 41.69 -33.23
CA PRO A 90 -5.68 40.76 -32.27
C PRO A 90 -6.68 40.26 -31.25
N ILE A 91 -7.49 41.17 -30.69
CA ILE A 91 -8.51 40.80 -29.66
C ILE A 91 -9.55 39.86 -30.25
N SER A 92 -10.00 40.11 -31.50
CA SER A 92 -10.94 39.24 -32.20
C SER A 92 -10.41 37.81 -32.37
N LYS A 93 -9.14 37.69 -32.77
CA LYS A 93 -8.48 36.38 -32.94
C LYS A 93 -8.36 35.63 -31.61
N LEU A 94 -8.09 36.33 -30.50
CA LEU A 94 -8.04 35.74 -29.16
C LEU A 94 -9.43 35.24 -28.72
N ILE A 95 -10.49 36.02 -28.92
CA ILE A 95 -11.85 35.64 -28.54
C ILE A 95 -12.36 34.43 -29.36
N ASP A 96 -12.06 34.37 -30.65
CA ASP A 96 -12.49 33.25 -31.49
C ASP A 96 -11.74 31.95 -31.18
N ARG A 97 -10.54 32.04 -30.64
CA ARG A 97 -9.71 30.86 -30.30
C ARG A 97 -9.87 30.40 -28.85
N ALA A 98 -10.26 31.27 -27.95
CA ALA A 98 -10.44 30.93 -26.53
C ALA A 98 -11.34 29.69 -26.28
N PRO A 99 -12.49 29.49 -26.95
CA PRO A 99 -13.32 28.30 -26.78
C PRO A 99 -12.65 27.00 -27.26
N ARG A 100 -11.81 27.09 -28.30
CA ARG A 100 -11.10 25.93 -28.86
C ARG A 100 -9.95 25.48 -27.97
N ILE A 101 -9.29 26.45 -27.31
CA ILE A 101 -8.27 26.17 -26.28
C ILE A 101 -8.93 25.52 -25.08
N ALA A 102 -10.08 26.01 -24.63
CA ALA A 102 -10.86 25.41 -23.56
C ALA A 102 -11.33 23.98 -23.88
N ALA A 103 -11.52 23.66 -25.19
CA ALA A 103 -11.85 22.33 -25.67
C ALA A 103 -10.61 21.40 -25.82
N GLY A 104 -9.38 21.88 -25.51
CA GLY A 104 -8.16 21.09 -25.56
C GLY A 104 -7.49 20.98 -26.95
N GLU A 105 -7.90 21.83 -27.93
CA GLU A 105 -7.26 21.84 -29.25
C GLU A 105 -5.88 22.51 -29.20
N ASP A 106 -4.90 21.88 -29.84
CA ASP A 106 -3.53 22.40 -29.96
C ASP A 106 -3.49 23.48 -31.05
N ILE A 107 -3.52 24.76 -30.66
CA ILE A 107 -3.51 25.88 -31.60
C ILE A 107 -2.13 26.52 -31.58
N ASN A 108 -1.40 26.40 -32.70
CA ASN A 108 -0.08 27.01 -32.87
C ASN A 108 -0.23 28.52 -33.22
N PHE A 109 0.34 29.39 -32.40
CA PHE A 109 0.19 30.88 -32.50
C PHE A 109 1.22 31.55 -33.41
N ASN A 110 1.96 30.80 -34.22
CA ASN A 110 3.13 31.33 -34.96
C ASN A 110 2.75 31.97 -36.30
N ASP A 111 1.81 32.93 -36.31
CA ASP A 111 1.49 33.75 -37.51
C ASP A 111 1.66 35.23 -37.23
N GLY A 112 2.82 35.78 -37.63
CA GLY A 112 2.99 37.19 -37.92
C GLY A 112 3.87 38.00 -36.98
N LYS A 113 4.99 38.44 -37.52
CA LYS A 113 5.86 39.50 -36.99
C LYS A 113 5.11 40.85 -37.00
N ASN A 114 4.60 41.32 -35.89
CA ASN A 114 4.32 42.74 -35.65
C ASN A 114 3.93 43.03 -34.20
N GLN A 115 4.03 44.23 -33.75
CA GLN A 115 3.91 44.89 -32.44
C GLN A 115 2.69 44.53 -31.52
N SER A 116 1.83 43.60 -31.93
CA SER A 116 0.80 42.98 -31.09
C SER A 116 1.33 41.81 -30.26
N ASP A 117 2.65 41.61 -30.26
CA ASP A 117 3.28 40.43 -29.69
C ASP A 117 3.19 40.32 -28.17
N GLU A 118 3.19 41.48 -27.45
CA GLU A 118 3.19 41.45 -25.99
C GLU A 118 1.88 40.88 -25.39
N LEU A 119 0.72 41.30 -25.91
CA LEU A 119 -0.57 40.83 -25.45
C LEU A 119 -0.79 39.33 -25.84
N THR A 120 -0.39 39.00 -27.07
CA THR A 120 -0.45 37.63 -27.57
C THR A 120 0.52 36.72 -26.81
N ASN A 121 1.73 37.19 -26.51
CA ASN A 121 2.71 36.45 -25.73
C ASN A 121 2.24 36.28 -24.28
N ALA A 122 1.71 37.33 -23.63
CA ALA A 122 1.16 37.24 -22.28
C ALA A 122 -0.01 36.25 -22.23
N PHE A 123 -0.91 36.26 -23.20
CA PHE A 123 -2.02 35.31 -23.29
C PHE A 123 -1.53 33.88 -23.53
N ASN A 124 -0.54 33.67 -24.39
CA ASN A 124 0.07 32.38 -24.64
C ASN A 124 0.76 31.83 -23.39
N LEU A 125 1.48 32.68 -22.68
CA LEU A 125 2.18 32.34 -21.45
C LEU A 125 1.17 31.92 -20.37
N MET A 126 0.09 32.66 -20.18
CA MET A 126 -0.99 32.35 -19.24
C MET A 126 -1.72 31.07 -19.64
N THR A 127 -1.98 30.85 -20.94
CA THR A 127 -2.65 29.64 -21.41
C THR A 127 -1.77 28.39 -21.25
N ASN A 128 -0.48 28.51 -21.52
CA ASN A 128 0.48 27.43 -21.31
C ASN A 128 0.61 27.10 -19.82
N GLU A 129 0.72 28.10 -18.96
CA GLU A 129 0.78 27.93 -17.52
C GLU A 129 -0.50 27.26 -16.97
N LEU A 130 -1.68 27.70 -17.43
CA LEU A 130 -2.95 27.08 -17.07
C LEU A 130 -3.00 25.61 -17.53
N ARG A 131 -2.52 25.32 -18.75
CA ARG A 131 -2.47 23.98 -19.31
C ARG A 131 -1.50 23.08 -18.54
N GLU A 132 -0.33 23.59 -18.19
CA GLU A 132 0.65 22.89 -17.36
C GLU A 132 0.07 22.56 -15.98
N ASN A 133 -0.58 23.54 -15.33
CA ASN A 133 -1.24 23.34 -14.04
C ASN A 133 -2.37 22.29 -14.12
N LEU A 134 -3.21 22.35 -15.15
CA LEU A 134 -4.27 21.35 -15.36
C LEU A 134 -3.70 19.95 -15.62
N ASN A 135 -2.63 19.86 -16.41
CA ASN A 135 -1.94 18.60 -16.66
C ASN A 135 -1.30 18.04 -15.40
N GLU A 136 -0.70 18.90 -14.58
CA GLU A 136 -0.13 18.51 -13.27
C GLU A 136 -1.21 18.01 -12.31
N VAL A 137 -2.33 18.72 -12.17
CA VAL A 137 -3.47 18.28 -11.35
C VAL A 137 -4.02 16.93 -11.85
N ASN A 138 -4.18 16.78 -13.17
CA ASN A 138 -4.64 15.51 -13.75
C ASN A 138 -3.62 14.38 -13.58
N ARG A 139 -2.32 14.69 -13.60
CA ARG A 139 -1.25 13.73 -13.32
C ARG A 139 -1.30 13.28 -11.87
N GLN A 140 -1.40 14.22 -10.92
CA GLN A 140 -1.52 13.94 -9.49
C GLN A 140 -2.77 13.12 -9.18
N LYS A 141 -3.91 13.49 -9.76
CA LYS A 141 -5.16 12.73 -9.62
C LYS A 141 -4.99 11.27 -10.06
N ARG A 142 -4.45 11.05 -11.27
CA ARG A 142 -4.20 9.68 -11.79
C ARG A 142 -3.21 8.91 -10.94
N GLN A 143 -2.20 9.58 -10.38
CA GLN A 143 -1.23 8.97 -9.48
C GLN A 143 -1.89 8.50 -8.19
N ILE A 144 -2.75 9.32 -7.58
CA ILE A 144 -3.52 8.96 -6.39
C ILE A 144 -4.48 7.79 -6.70
N GLU A 145 -5.22 7.85 -7.80
CA GLU A 145 -6.12 6.77 -8.23
C GLU A 145 -5.37 5.45 -8.42
N THR A 146 -4.17 5.50 -9.01
CA THR A 146 -3.33 4.31 -9.19
C THR A 146 -2.86 3.74 -7.86
N ILE A 147 -2.44 4.58 -6.92
CA ILE A 147 -2.04 4.16 -5.57
C ILE A 147 -3.23 3.47 -4.87
N LEU A 148 -4.39 4.10 -4.86
CA LEU A 148 -5.60 3.56 -4.22
C LEU A 148 -6.06 2.24 -4.86
N LEU A 149 -5.87 2.08 -6.17
CA LEU A 149 -6.23 0.84 -6.88
C LEU A 149 -5.32 -0.34 -6.52
N HIS A 150 -4.03 -0.08 -6.28
CA HIS A 150 -3.04 -1.13 -5.99
C HIS A 150 -2.76 -1.31 -4.49
N MET A 151 -3.41 -0.55 -3.62
CA MET A 151 -3.32 -0.77 -2.17
C MET A 151 -3.97 -2.10 -1.78
N SER A 152 -3.30 -2.84 -0.90
CA SER A 152 -3.83 -4.04 -0.26
C SER A 152 -4.88 -3.72 0.81
N ASP A 153 -4.77 -2.54 1.42
CA ASP A 153 -5.72 -2.08 2.42
C ASP A 153 -6.98 -1.50 1.76
N GLY A 154 -8.13 -1.83 2.32
CA GLY A 154 -9.41 -1.27 1.90
C GLY A 154 -9.58 0.16 2.38
N ILE A 155 -10.13 1.02 1.52
CA ILE A 155 -10.51 2.39 1.87
C ILE A 155 -11.94 2.63 1.43
N ILE A 156 -12.77 3.15 2.36
CA ILE A 156 -14.12 3.61 2.09
C ILE A 156 -14.26 5.01 2.67
N ALA A 157 -14.76 5.96 1.88
CA ALA A 157 -15.10 7.29 2.35
C ALA A 157 -16.60 7.51 2.25
N PHE A 158 -17.18 8.08 3.30
CA PHE A 158 -18.60 8.38 3.42
C PHE A 158 -18.80 9.90 3.61
N ASP A 159 -19.89 10.44 3.05
CA ASP A 159 -20.34 11.79 3.34
C ASP A 159 -21.01 11.88 4.73
N MET A 160 -21.48 13.07 5.10
CA MET A 160 -22.14 13.31 6.39
C MET A 160 -23.47 12.54 6.54
N GLU A 161 -24.12 12.17 5.45
CA GLU A 161 -25.33 11.37 5.37
C GLU A 161 -25.04 9.86 5.40
N GLY A 162 -23.75 9.46 5.44
CA GLY A 162 -23.34 8.05 5.46
C GLY A 162 -23.41 7.36 4.10
N LYS A 163 -23.51 8.10 2.99
CA LYS A 163 -23.43 7.57 1.63
C LYS A 163 -22.00 7.41 1.19
N ILE A 164 -21.69 6.36 0.44
CA ILE A 164 -20.35 6.11 -0.08
C ILE A 164 -19.97 7.20 -1.09
N MET A 165 -18.92 7.95 -0.80
CA MET A 165 -18.25 8.88 -1.72
C MET A 165 -17.18 8.18 -2.56
N TYR A 166 -16.43 7.29 -1.91
CA TYR A 166 -15.34 6.54 -2.54
C TYR A 166 -15.17 5.17 -1.90
N ILE A 167 -14.85 4.19 -2.71
CA ILE A 167 -14.48 2.84 -2.28
C ILE A 167 -13.45 2.27 -3.24
N ASN A 168 -12.37 1.69 -2.71
CA ASN A 168 -11.40 0.97 -3.55
C ASN A 168 -11.76 -0.53 -3.66
N LEU A 169 -11.14 -1.20 -4.62
CA LEU A 169 -11.37 -2.61 -4.89
C LEU A 169 -11.02 -3.52 -3.69
N ALA A 170 -9.97 -3.17 -2.95
CA ALA A 170 -9.57 -3.92 -1.75
C ALA A 170 -10.66 -3.91 -0.68
N ALA A 171 -11.31 -2.77 -0.40
CA ALA A 171 -12.40 -2.69 0.56
C ALA A 171 -13.60 -3.55 0.15
N THR A 172 -13.97 -3.52 -1.12
CA THR A 172 -15.06 -4.35 -1.66
C THR A 172 -14.79 -5.84 -1.46
N ASN A 173 -13.55 -6.26 -1.72
CA ASN A 173 -13.14 -7.67 -1.59
C ASN A 173 -12.98 -8.11 -0.13
N LEU A 174 -12.39 -7.26 0.73
CA LEU A 174 -12.15 -7.59 2.14
C LEU A 174 -13.45 -7.68 2.94
N LEU A 175 -14.39 -6.78 2.69
CA LEU A 175 -15.68 -6.73 3.37
C LEU A 175 -16.78 -7.50 2.64
N GLN A 176 -16.48 -8.07 1.48
CA GLN A 176 -17.44 -8.80 0.63
C GLN A 176 -18.72 -7.99 0.36
N LEU A 177 -18.52 -6.74 -0.07
CA LEU A 177 -19.61 -5.83 -0.33
C LEU A 177 -20.28 -6.13 -1.67
N SER A 178 -21.59 -6.01 -1.70
CA SER A 178 -22.44 -6.08 -2.88
C SER A 178 -22.92 -4.69 -3.29
N GLU A 179 -23.50 -4.55 -4.49
CA GLU A 179 -24.10 -3.29 -4.95
C GLU A 179 -25.24 -2.78 -4.02
N ALA A 180 -25.83 -3.67 -3.23
CA ALA A 180 -26.85 -3.31 -2.24
C ALA A 180 -26.27 -2.62 -1.01
N ASP A 181 -24.97 -2.78 -0.73
CA ASP A 181 -24.28 -2.25 0.46
C ASP A 181 -23.79 -0.81 0.18
N SER A 182 -24.74 0.14 0.03
CA SER A 182 -24.47 1.51 -0.44
C SER A 182 -24.37 2.56 0.67
N SER A 183 -24.48 2.18 1.94
CA SER A 183 -24.45 3.13 3.05
C SER A 183 -23.69 2.61 4.26
N PHE A 184 -23.13 3.54 5.05
CA PHE A 184 -22.42 3.26 6.30
C PHE A 184 -23.18 2.32 7.22
N GLU A 185 -24.43 2.65 7.53
CA GLU A 185 -25.25 1.84 8.43
C GLU A 185 -25.45 0.40 7.93
N ARG A 186 -25.67 0.20 6.63
CA ARG A 186 -25.88 -1.15 6.07
C ARG A 186 -24.64 -2.00 6.18
N ILE A 187 -23.47 -1.43 5.82
CA ILE A 187 -22.19 -2.14 5.86
C ILE A 187 -21.87 -2.56 7.29
N PHE A 188 -21.92 -1.62 8.25
CA PHE A 188 -21.49 -1.92 9.61
C PHE A 188 -22.54 -2.72 10.42
N ARG A 189 -23.82 -2.61 10.07
CA ARG A 189 -24.84 -3.50 10.61
C ARG A 189 -24.63 -4.96 10.17
N LYS A 190 -24.27 -5.20 8.91
CA LYS A 190 -23.92 -6.53 8.38
C LYS A 190 -22.72 -7.13 9.12
N LEU A 191 -21.77 -6.31 9.52
CA LEU A 191 -20.58 -6.70 10.29
C LEU A 191 -20.84 -6.80 11.81
N HIS A 192 -22.10 -6.61 12.26
CA HIS A 192 -22.48 -6.57 13.67
C HIS A 192 -21.75 -5.50 14.49
N ILE A 193 -21.34 -4.41 13.84
CA ILE A 193 -20.68 -3.28 14.47
C ILE A 193 -21.69 -2.19 14.75
N ASN A 194 -21.82 -1.82 16.03
CA ASN A 194 -22.73 -0.75 16.46
C ASN A 194 -21.96 0.56 16.63
N ILE A 195 -21.70 1.26 15.53
CA ILE A 195 -21.05 2.57 15.52
C ILE A 195 -22.06 3.62 15.05
N ASN A 196 -22.18 4.69 15.83
CA ASN A 196 -22.94 5.86 15.40
C ASN A 196 -21.97 6.86 14.74
N MET A 197 -22.11 7.04 13.44
CA MET A 197 -21.25 7.92 12.62
C MET A 197 -21.24 9.36 13.15
N GLU A 198 -22.40 9.94 13.49
CA GLU A 198 -22.49 11.30 14.02
C GLU A 198 -21.70 11.47 15.32
N LYS A 199 -21.86 10.52 16.27
CA LYS A 199 -21.10 10.57 17.52
C LYS A 199 -19.60 10.47 17.30
N THR A 200 -19.19 9.65 16.35
CA THR A 200 -17.76 9.44 16.04
C THR A 200 -17.13 10.66 15.36
N ILE A 201 -17.89 11.37 14.52
CA ILE A 201 -17.45 12.60 13.84
C ILE A 201 -17.28 13.78 14.80
N TYR A 202 -18.13 13.91 15.82
CA TYR A 202 -18.14 15.04 16.76
C TYR A 202 -17.42 14.79 18.09
N LEU A 203 -16.75 13.64 18.28
CA LEU A 203 -15.87 13.42 19.43
C LEU A 203 -14.64 14.33 19.31
N GLU A 204 -14.48 15.24 20.28
CA GLU A 204 -13.44 16.29 20.28
C GLU A 204 -11.99 15.75 20.34
N ASP A 205 -11.78 14.55 20.90
CA ASP A 205 -10.46 13.91 20.97
C ASP A 205 -10.27 12.89 19.83
N TRP A 206 -9.80 13.36 18.72
CA TRP A 206 -9.54 12.57 17.51
C TRP A 206 -8.35 11.64 17.63
N THR A 207 -8.52 10.61 18.38
CA THR A 207 -7.80 9.36 18.15
C THR A 207 -8.64 8.48 17.23
N SER A 208 -8.04 7.96 16.15
CA SER A 208 -8.70 7.00 15.28
C SER A 208 -9.35 5.88 16.10
N TYR A 209 -10.65 5.66 15.90
CA TYR A 209 -11.33 4.53 16.55
C TYR A 209 -11.00 3.26 15.78
N GLU A 210 -10.48 2.27 16.48
CA GLU A 210 -10.11 0.98 15.89
C GLU A 210 -11.05 -0.11 16.39
N GLN A 211 -11.49 -0.95 15.47
CA GLN A 211 -12.28 -2.14 15.80
C GLN A 211 -11.82 -3.34 14.98
N ARG A 212 -11.58 -4.45 15.66
CA ARG A 212 -11.28 -5.73 15.02
C ARG A 212 -12.55 -6.53 14.82
N VAL A 213 -12.71 -7.07 13.62
CA VAL A 213 -13.87 -7.91 13.25
C VAL A 213 -13.38 -9.14 12.52
N GLN A 214 -14.14 -10.21 12.60
CA GLN A 214 -13.92 -11.40 11.81
C GLN A 214 -14.98 -11.45 10.70
N VAL A 215 -14.51 -11.54 9.46
CA VAL A 215 -15.35 -11.71 8.27
C VAL A 215 -14.93 -13.03 7.62
N GLU A 216 -15.79 -14.04 7.76
CA GLU A 216 -15.47 -15.43 7.39
C GLU A 216 -14.14 -15.90 8.02
N ASP A 217 -13.15 -16.27 7.19
CA ASP A 217 -11.84 -16.75 7.62
C ASP A 217 -10.80 -15.64 7.84
N ARG A 218 -11.18 -14.35 7.69
CA ARG A 218 -10.28 -13.20 7.79
C ARG A 218 -10.53 -12.40 9.06
N TYR A 219 -9.47 -11.92 9.64
CA TYR A 219 -9.49 -10.93 10.72
C TYR A 219 -9.16 -9.57 10.12
N LEU A 220 -10.09 -8.62 10.23
CA LEU A 220 -9.94 -7.28 9.70
C LEU A 220 -9.83 -6.27 10.84
N ASN A 221 -8.93 -5.31 10.70
CA ASN A 221 -8.85 -4.13 11.54
C ASN A 221 -9.48 -2.95 10.81
N LEU A 222 -10.53 -2.39 11.38
CA LEU A 222 -11.25 -1.24 10.86
C LEU A 222 -10.78 0.00 11.63
N VAL A 223 -10.25 0.97 10.90
CA VAL A 223 -9.79 2.25 11.48
C VAL A 223 -10.68 3.34 10.92
N PHE A 224 -11.42 4.00 11.81
CA PHE A 224 -12.35 5.07 11.47
C PHE A 224 -11.68 6.42 11.70
N ALA A 225 -11.69 7.28 10.69
CA ALA A 225 -11.15 8.63 10.76
C ALA A 225 -12.10 9.60 10.05
N SER A 226 -12.37 10.79 10.62
CA SER A 226 -13.10 11.81 9.87
C SER A 226 -12.14 12.61 9.00
N PHE A 227 -12.68 13.25 8.01
CA PHE A 227 -11.98 14.27 7.25
C PHE A 227 -12.76 15.57 7.26
N LYS A 228 -12.04 16.69 7.08
CA LYS A 228 -12.57 18.03 7.15
C LYS A 228 -12.52 18.70 5.78
N ASP A 229 -13.40 19.69 5.59
CA ASP A 229 -13.39 20.57 4.42
C ASP A 229 -12.30 21.66 4.53
N GLU A 230 -12.21 22.52 3.53
CA GLU A 230 -11.28 23.67 3.48
C GLU A 230 -11.47 24.67 4.63
N TYR A 231 -12.62 24.61 5.32
CA TYR A 231 -12.98 25.47 6.46
C TYR A 231 -12.83 24.76 7.81
N GLU A 232 -12.09 23.62 7.85
CA GLU A 232 -11.92 22.78 9.04
C GLU A 232 -13.22 22.17 9.62
N ARG A 233 -14.31 22.16 8.87
CA ARG A 233 -15.58 21.55 9.31
C ARG A 233 -15.60 20.08 8.93
N PRO A 234 -16.14 19.21 9.79
CA PRO A 234 -16.32 17.80 9.45
C PRO A 234 -17.09 17.65 8.13
N SER A 235 -16.52 16.90 7.19
CA SER A 235 -17.08 16.72 5.84
C SER A 235 -17.44 15.27 5.54
N GLY A 236 -17.04 14.34 6.41
CA GLY A 236 -17.34 12.94 6.27
C GLY A 236 -16.45 12.03 7.10
N MET A 237 -16.54 10.73 6.85
CA MET A 237 -15.76 9.71 7.54
C MET A 237 -15.05 8.79 6.55
N MET A 238 -13.80 8.52 6.81
CA MET A 238 -13.02 7.50 6.10
C MET A 238 -12.86 6.27 6.99
N VAL A 239 -12.99 5.11 6.40
CA VAL A 239 -12.74 3.83 7.06
C VAL A 239 -11.65 3.10 6.30
N MET A 240 -10.55 2.81 6.99
CA MET A 240 -9.49 1.96 6.48
C MET A 240 -9.71 0.53 6.97
N VAL A 241 -9.58 -0.43 6.08
CA VAL A 241 -9.80 -1.87 6.32
C VAL A 241 -8.51 -2.61 6.06
N GLN A 242 -7.90 -3.12 7.12
CA GLN A 242 -6.64 -3.86 7.05
C GLN A 242 -6.87 -5.35 7.30
N ASP A 243 -6.31 -6.20 6.46
CA ASP A 243 -6.27 -7.64 6.71
C ASP A 243 -5.15 -7.96 7.70
N ILE A 244 -5.53 -8.31 8.92
CA ILE A 244 -4.61 -8.70 10.01
C ILE A 244 -4.62 -10.21 10.28
N THR A 245 -5.14 -11.01 9.33
CA THR A 245 -5.34 -12.45 9.52
C THR A 245 -4.03 -13.16 9.85
N GLU A 246 -2.96 -12.89 9.11
CA GLU A 246 -1.65 -13.48 9.41
C GLU A 246 -1.12 -13.06 10.77
N HIS A 247 -1.28 -11.80 11.12
CA HIS A 247 -0.83 -11.27 12.41
C HIS A 247 -1.56 -11.94 13.58
N VAL A 248 -2.89 -12.05 13.48
CA VAL A 248 -3.71 -12.72 14.50
C VAL A 248 -3.38 -14.21 14.59
N LYS A 249 -3.18 -14.90 13.46
CA LYS A 249 -2.75 -16.30 13.44
C LYS A 249 -1.41 -16.50 14.12
N LEU A 250 -0.43 -15.64 13.83
CA LEU A 250 0.89 -15.69 14.46
C LEU A 250 0.81 -15.41 15.98
N ASP A 251 0.00 -14.44 16.39
CA ASP A 251 -0.20 -14.13 17.81
C ASP A 251 -0.88 -15.28 18.57
N ASN A 252 -1.88 -15.93 17.94
CA ASN A 252 -2.52 -17.11 18.50
C ASN A 252 -1.57 -18.30 18.60
N LEU A 253 -0.78 -18.58 17.58
CA LEU A 253 0.27 -19.62 17.64
C LEU A 253 1.29 -19.34 18.75
N ARG A 254 1.66 -18.08 18.97
CA ARG A 254 2.53 -17.67 20.04
C ARG A 254 1.91 -17.91 21.43
N LYS A 255 0.62 -17.58 21.59
CA LYS A 255 -0.12 -17.80 22.83
C LYS A 255 -0.26 -19.31 23.13
N GLU A 256 -0.62 -20.10 22.13
CA GLU A 256 -0.71 -21.55 22.23
C GLU A 256 0.64 -22.16 22.63
N PHE A 257 1.73 -21.73 21.98
CA PHE A 257 3.08 -22.17 22.33
C PHE A 257 3.44 -21.87 23.81
N ILE A 258 3.13 -20.68 24.31
CA ILE A 258 3.38 -20.32 25.72
C ILE A 258 2.55 -21.20 26.68
N ALA A 259 1.29 -21.47 26.32
CA ALA A 259 0.43 -22.33 27.11
C ALA A 259 0.97 -23.77 27.15
N ASP A 260 1.39 -24.29 26.00
CA ASP A 260 1.95 -25.66 25.90
C ASP A 260 3.26 -25.78 26.69
N VAL A 261 4.17 -24.82 26.59
CA VAL A 261 5.40 -24.78 27.39
C VAL A 261 5.08 -24.81 28.88
N SER A 262 4.10 -23.99 29.30
CA SER A 262 3.68 -23.91 30.70
C SER A 262 3.12 -25.26 31.19
N HIS A 263 2.31 -25.92 30.39
CA HIS A 263 1.76 -27.24 30.70
C HIS A 263 2.82 -28.35 30.76
N GLU A 264 3.74 -28.41 29.78
CA GLU A 264 4.80 -29.39 29.71
C GLU A 264 5.88 -29.20 30.79
N LEU A 265 6.04 -28.01 31.34
CA LEU A 265 6.88 -27.73 32.51
C LEU A 265 6.18 -28.02 33.83
N LYS A 266 4.89 -27.71 33.97
CA LYS A 266 4.13 -27.91 35.21
C LYS A 266 4.04 -29.39 35.62
N THR A 267 3.79 -30.25 34.66
CA THR A 267 3.60 -31.72 34.93
C THR A 267 4.82 -32.36 35.63
N PRO A 268 6.04 -32.28 35.07
CA PRO A 268 7.22 -32.87 35.74
C PRO A 268 7.54 -32.17 37.09
N ILE A 269 7.34 -30.87 37.22
CA ILE A 269 7.53 -30.14 38.48
C ILE A 269 6.59 -30.73 39.53
N THR A 270 5.31 -30.88 39.25
CA THR A 270 4.33 -31.45 40.19
C THR A 270 4.69 -32.87 40.56
N SER A 271 5.16 -33.69 39.60
CA SER A 271 5.62 -35.04 39.90
C SER A 271 6.86 -35.09 40.82
N ILE A 272 7.86 -34.25 40.51
CA ILE A 272 9.07 -34.15 41.36
C ILE A 272 8.70 -33.70 42.78
N MET A 273 7.87 -32.70 42.93
CA MET A 273 7.40 -32.20 44.24
C MET A 273 6.66 -33.30 45.00
N GLY A 274 5.67 -33.97 44.36
CA GLY A 274 4.89 -34.98 45.02
C GLY A 274 5.72 -36.17 45.49
N TYR A 275 6.66 -36.68 44.69
CA TYR A 275 7.56 -37.76 45.13
C TYR A 275 8.57 -37.28 46.19
N ALA A 276 9.05 -36.05 46.13
CA ALA A 276 9.93 -35.45 47.12
C ALA A 276 9.19 -35.29 48.47
N ASP A 277 7.97 -34.73 48.44
CA ASP A 277 7.14 -34.57 49.65
C ASP A 277 6.81 -35.94 50.28
N THR A 278 6.46 -36.93 49.47
CA THR A 278 6.21 -38.30 49.90
C THR A 278 7.44 -38.89 50.60
N LEU A 279 8.65 -38.67 50.07
CA LEU A 279 9.90 -39.15 50.67
C LEU A 279 10.23 -38.40 51.99
N LEU A 280 9.77 -37.18 52.19
CA LEU A 280 9.97 -36.38 53.37
C LEU A 280 8.97 -36.70 54.51
N GLU A 281 7.73 -37.15 54.15
CA GLU A 281 6.65 -37.39 55.11
C GLU A 281 6.71 -38.78 55.73
N CYS A 282 7.30 -39.80 55.04
CA CYS A 282 7.31 -41.18 55.52
C CYS A 282 8.66 -41.85 55.30
N GLU A 283 9.02 -42.78 56.20
CA GLU A 283 10.11 -43.72 55.96
C GLU A 283 9.65 -44.87 55.08
N TYR A 284 10.40 -45.13 53.99
CA TYR A 284 10.15 -46.21 53.06
C TYR A 284 11.32 -47.19 53.03
N ASP A 285 11.06 -48.40 52.61
CA ASP A 285 12.11 -49.35 52.29
C ASP A 285 13.01 -48.84 51.16
N LYS A 286 14.24 -49.31 51.11
CA LYS A 286 15.24 -48.84 50.15
C LYS A 286 14.80 -49.00 48.70
N GLU A 287 14.09 -50.05 48.37
CA GLU A 287 13.61 -50.29 47.00
C GLU A 287 12.59 -49.24 46.57
N THR A 288 11.66 -48.88 47.46
CA THR A 288 10.65 -47.83 47.23
C THR A 288 11.29 -46.45 47.16
N GLN A 289 12.28 -46.13 48.06
CA GLN A 289 13.05 -44.90 47.97
C GLN A 289 13.78 -44.78 46.64
N ASP A 290 14.47 -45.82 46.22
CA ASP A 290 15.20 -45.84 44.96
C ASP A 290 14.24 -45.65 43.75
N LYS A 291 13.03 -46.23 43.78
CA LYS A 291 11.99 -45.99 42.76
C LYS A 291 11.58 -44.52 42.70
N PHE A 292 11.27 -43.90 43.82
CA PHE A 292 10.88 -42.47 43.88
C PHE A 292 12.00 -41.54 43.42
N LEU A 293 13.24 -41.78 43.87
CA LEU A 293 14.43 -41.05 43.45
C LEU A 293 14.70 -41.18 41.94
N ASN A 294 14.47 -42.37 41.38
CA ASN A 294 14.59 -42.60 39.95
C ASN A 294 13.53 -41.81 39.16
N VAL A 295 12.28 -41.71 39.63
CA VAL A 295 11.26 -40.88 39.03
C VAL A 295 11.65 -39.38 39.07
N ILE A 296 12.09 -38.88 40.25
CA ILE A 296 12.57 -37.52 40.38
C ILE A 296 13.71 -37.23 39.38
N SER A 297 14.72 -38.14 39.34
CA SER A 297 15.87 -37.98 38.44
C SER A 297 15.45 -37.99 36.95
N SER A 298 14.53 -38.87 36.58
CA SER A 298 14.04 -38.98 35.20
C SER A 298 13.25 -37.74 34.76
N GLU A 299 12.39 -37.18 35.65
CA GLU A 299 11.62 -35.96 35.37
C GLU A 299 12.51 -34.74 35.31
N ALA A 300 13.53 -34.64 36.19
CA ALA A 300 14.52 -33.58 36.14
C ALA A 300 15.35 -33.55 34.84
N LYS A 301 15.79 -34.77 34.39
CA LYS A 301 16.46 -34.92 33.07
C LYS A 301 15.56 -34.53 31.91
N ARG A 302 14.28 -34.91 31.95
CA ARG A 302 13.27 -34.56 30.96
C ARG A 302 13.09 -33.04 30.88
N MET A 303 13.00 -32.37 32.04
CA MET A 303 12.93 -30.87 32.09
C MET A 303 14.17 -30.23 31.50
N ALA A 304 15.36 -30.69 31.85
CA ALA A 304 16.60 -30.18 31.30
C ALA A 304 16.65 -30.29 29.75
N LYS A 305 16.19 -31.42 29.21
CA LYS A 305 16.06 -31.64 27.77
C LYS A 305 15.03 -30.68 27.15
N LEU A 306 13.86 -30.49 27.78
CA LEU A 306 12.82 -29.61 27.30
C LEU A 306 13.34 -28.14 27.23
N VAL A 307 14.01 -27.67 28.29
CA VAL A 307 14.60 -26.33 28.31
C VAL A 307 15.66 -26.17 27.20
N THR A 308 16.50 -27.16 26.99
CA THR A 308 17.52 -27.17 25.93
C THR A 308 16.86 -27.13 24.55
N ASP A 309 15.79 -27.90 24.33
CA ASP A 309 15.03 -27.93 23.07
C ASP A 309 14.34 -26.57 22.81
N LEU A 310 13.76 -25.94 23.83
CA LEU A 310 13.17 -24.59 23.74
C LEU A 310 14.19 -23.52 23.43
N LEU A 311 15.38 -23.55 24.05
CA LEU A 311 16.45 -22.62 23.75
C LEU A 311 16.95 -22.73 22.32
N VAL A 312 17.04 -23.96 21.80
CA VAL A 312 17.40 -24.18 20.39
C VAL A 312 16.31 -23.65 19.46
N LEU A 313 15.05 -24.00 19.71
CA LEU A 313 13.92 -23.51 18.90
C LEU A 313 13.89 -21.97 18.87
N SER A 314 14.02 -21.33 20.04
CA SER A 314 14.07 -19.86 20.16
C SER A 314 15.23 -19.23 19.38
N ARG A 315 16.38 -19.90 19.35
CA ARG A 315 17.53 -19.43 18.56
C ARG A 315 17.26 -19.50 17.06
N TYR A 316 16.68 -20.58 16.58
CA TYR A 316 16.35 -20.77 15.18
C TYR A 316 15.19 -19.85 14.74
N ASP A 317 14.13 -19.69 15.54
CA ASP A 317 13.02 -18.75 15.27
C ASP A 317 13.48 -17.30 15.11
N SER A 318 14.51 -16.90 15.86
CA SER A 318 14.98 -15.49 15.82
C SER A 318 15.94 -15.15 14.68
N ASN A 319 16.26 -16.09 13.80
CA ASN A 319 17.28 -15.93 12.73
C ASN A 319 18.64 -15.40 13.25
N LYS A 320 18.87 -15.46 14.58
CA LYS A 320 20.07 -14.92 15.25
C LYS A 320 21.19 -15.96 15.41
N VAL A 321 21.00 -17.16 14.91
CA VAL A 321 22.07 -18.17 14.94
C VAL A 321 23.16 -17.71 13.96
N LYS A 322 24.35 -17.44 14.46
CA LYS A 322 25.56 -17.43 13.62
C LYS A 322 25.76 -18.89 13.18
N LYS A 323 25.23 -19.23 11.99
CA LYS A 323 25.43 -20.53 11.38
C LYS A 323 26.91 -20.68 11.07
N GLU A 324 27.53 -21.66 11.67
CA GLU A 324 28.89 -22.04 11.30
C GLU A 324 28.78 -23.03 10.13
N ILE A 325 28.59 -22.45 8.94
CA ILE A 325 28.48 -23.25 7.71
C ILE A 325 29.86 -23.83 7.40
N THR A 326 29.98 -25.13 7.56
CA THR A 326 31.20 -25.88 7.27
C THR A 326 30.93 -26.93 6.19
N GLU A 327 32.01 -27.37 5.54
CA GLU A 327 31.97 -28.48 4.60
C GLU A 327 32.34 -29.77 5.34
N PHE A 328 31.49 -30.81 5.21
CA PHE A 328 31.71 -32.08 5.90
C PHE A 328 31.12 -33.23 5.12
N ASP A 329 31.67 -34.46 5.42
CA ASP A 329 31.16 -35.71 4.91
C ASP A 329 29.91 -36.13 5.68
N LEU A 330 28.80 -36.36 4.93
CA LEU A 330 27.52 -36.76 5.51
C LEU A 330 27.50 -38.19 6.05
N GLY A 331 28.23 -39.10 5.39
CA GLY A 331 28.37 -40.48 5.81
C GLY A 331 29.12 -40.61 7.13
N ASP A 332 30.21 -39.84 7.28
CA ASP A 332 30.96 -39.79 8.55
C ASP A 332 30.15 -39.17 9.69
N LEU A 333 29.35 -38.15 9.40
CA LEU A 333 28.44 -37.58 10.40
C LEU A 333 27.43 -38.60 10.89
N VAL A 334 26.76 -39.33 9.98
CA VAL A 334 25.74 -40.31 10.32
C VAL A 334 26.33 -41.46 11.14
N LYS A 335 27.53 -41.95 10.77
CA LYS A 335 28.24 -43.00 11.55
C LYS A 335 28.52 -42.54 12.98
N LYS A 336 29.01 -41.28 13.16
CA LYS A 336 29.22 -40.70 14.49
C LYS A 336 27.93 -40.57 15.29
N CYS A 337 26.82 -40.22 14.63
CA CYS A 337 25.51 -40.19 15.28
C CYS A 337 25.06 -41.61 15.71
N GLN A 338 25.27 -42.60 14.88
CA GLN A 338 24.98 -43.99 15.23
C GLN A 338 25.80 -44.46 16.45
N GLU A 339 27.11 -44.14 16.50
CA GLU A 339 27.97 -44.45 17.65
C GLU A 339 27.46 -43.81 18.95
N LYS A 340 26.95 -42.54 18.88
CA LYS A 340 26.39 -41.87 20.05
C LYS A 340 25.14 -42.51 20.64
N VAL A 341 24.36 -43.22 19.84
CA VAL A 341 23.14 -43.92 20.26
C VAL A 341 23.32 -45.43 20.42
N GLN A 342 24.56 -45.92 20.31
CA GLN A 342 24.86 -47.36 20.33
C GLN A 342 24.42 -48.08 21.64
N LEU A 343 24.51 -47.37 22.77
CA LEU A 343 24.08 -47.93 24.05
C LEU A 343 22.56 -48.16 24.08
N GLU A 344 21.76 -47.28 23.48
CA GLU A 344 20.31 -47.42 23.40
C GLU A 344 19.92 -48.51 22.43
N ILE A 345 20.64 -48.62 21.30
CA ILE A 345 20.49 -49.72 20.34
C ILE A 345 20.72 -51.08 21.03
N ASN A 346 21.83 -51.21 21.71
CA ASN A 346 22.20 -52.46 22.40
C ASN A 346 21.21 -52.82 23.52
N LYS A 347 20.73 -51.80 24.29
CA LYS A 347 19.76 -52.01 25.37
C LYS A 347 18.45 -52.59 24.89
N LYS A 348 18.01 -52.24 23.66
CA LYS A 348 16.77 -52.75 23.06
C LYS A 348 17.01 -53.94 22.11
N GLY A 349 18.26 -54.35 21.90
CA GLY A 349 18.60 -55.43 21.00
C GLY A 349 18.32 -55.14 19.51
N HIS A 350 18.30 -53.87 19.11
CA HIS A 350 18.01 -53.53 17.73
C HIS A 350 19.15 -53.91 16.78
N GLU A 351 18.78 -54.40 15.59
CA GLU A 351 19.70 -54.54 14.48
C GLU A 351 19.71 -53.25 13.64
N VAL A 352 20.86 -52.58 13.60
CA VAL A 352 21.00 -51.30 12.89
C VAL A 352 22.05 -51.42 11.80
N GLU A 353 21.63 -51.31 10.55
CA GLU A 353 22.50 -51.36 9.38
C GLU A 353 22.66 -49.97 8.77
N CYS A 354 23.90 -49.54 8.46
CA CYS A 354 24.19 -48.26 7.83
C CYS A 354 24.89 -48.46 6.49
N PHE A 355 24.24 -48.05 5.42
CA PHE A 355 24.74 -48.13 4.05
C PHE A 355 25.07 -46.72 3.53
N VAL A 356 26.35 -46.48 3.24
CA VAL A 356 26.82 -45.23 2.66
C VAL A 356 27.28 -45.53 1.24
N THR A 357 26.72 -44.82 0.24
CA THR A 357 27.16 -44.91 -1.15
C THR A 357 28.55 -44.31 -1.33
N ALA A 358 29.36 -44.83 -2.27
CA ALA A 358 30.77 -44.48 -2.40
C ALA A 358 31.02 -43.01 -2.81
N ASP A 359 30.08 -42.34 -3.45
CA ASP A 359 30.30 -41.03 -4.09
C ASP A 359 29.34 -39.96 -3.57
N VAL A 360 29.19 -39.80 -2.24
CA VAL A 360 28.39 -38.70 -1.64
C VAL A 360 29.29 -37.45 -1.56
N PRO A 361 28.99 -36.38 -2.30
CA PRO A 361 29.76 -35.15 -2.20
C PRO A 361 29.66 -34.53 -0.79
N PRO A 362 30.68 -33.87 -0.30
CA PRO A 362 30.61 -33.13 0.95
C PRO A 362 29.47 -32.11 0.90
N VAL A 363 28.75 -31.97 2.00
CA VAL A 363 27.65 -31.02 2.15
C VAL A 363 28.15 -29.75 2.85
N ARG A 364 27.62 -28.58 2.43
CA ARG A 364 27.93 -27.28 3.00
C ARG A 364 26.73 -26.78 3.82
N ALA A 365 26.75 -27.04 5.13
CA ALA A 365 25.63 -26.72 6.03
C ALA A 365 26.12 -26.45 7.46
N ASP A 366 25.20 -26.10 8.35
CA ASP A 366 25.44 -26.08 9.80
C ASP A 366 25.58 -27.53 10.30
N LYS A 367 26.83 -27.96 10.50
CA LYS A 367 27.17 -29.33 10.90
C LYS A 367 26.48 -29.75 12.20
N ASP A 368 26.49 -28.91 13.21
CA ASP A 368 25.91 -29.20 14.53
C ASP A 368 24.38 -29.27 14.45
N GLY A 369 23.78 -28.41 13.62
CA GLY A 369 22.35 -28.47 13.30
C GLY A 369 21.97 -29.77 12.61
N ILE A 370 22.71 -30.18 11.56
CA ILE A 370 22.45 -31.43 10.84
C ILE A 370 22.69 -32.67 11.75
N GLU A 371 23.74 -32.65 12.58
CA GLU A 371 23.96 -33.71 13.58
C GLU A 371 22.75 -33.86 14.49
N ARG A 372 22.18 -32.76 14.98
CA ARG A 372 20.98 -32.73 15.82
C ARG A 372 19.75 -33.30 15.10
N VAL A 373 19.56 -32.97 13.81
CA VAL A 373 18.49 -33.57 12.98
C VAL A 373 18.64 -35.08 12.94
N VAL A 374 19.83 -35.56 12.59
CA VAL A 374 20.10 -37.02 12.51
C VAL A 374 19.85 -37.72 13.86
N LEU A 375 20.35 -37.17 14.96
CA LEU A 375 20.11 -37.70 16.29
C LEU A 375 18.63 -37.73 16.68
N ASN A 376 17.85 -36.68 16.33
CA ASN A 376 16.43 -36.66 16.59
C ASN A 376 15.68 -37.77 15.83
N ILE A 377 16.05 -38.02 14.59
CA ILE A 377 15.44 -39.08 13.80
C ILE A 377 15.85 -40.46 14.32
N LEU A 378 17.13 -40.71 14.57
CA LEU A 378 17.64 -41.99 15.09
C LEU A 378 17.05 -42.33 16.47
N THR A 379 17.02 -41.37 17.38
CA THR A 379 16.43 -41.56 18.71
C THR A 379 14.93 -41.84 18.63
N ASN A 380 14.21 -41.21 17.67
CA ASN A 380 12.80 -41.56 17.44
C ASN A 380 12.64 -42.96 16.89
N SER A 381 13.42 -43.37 15.87
CA SER A 381 13.36 -44.75 15.35
C SER A 381 13.68 -45.78 16.41
N ILE A 382 14.74 -45.60 17.22
CA ILE A 382 15.07 -46.49 18.35
C ILE A 382 13.93 -46.53 19.38
N LYS A 383 13.35 -45.40 19.69
CA LYS A 383 12.30 -45.26 20.71
C LYS A 383 11.01 -45.99 20.32
N TYR A 384 10.56 -45.80 19.09
CA TYR A 384 9.27 -46.29 18.59
C TYR A 384 9.34 -47.71 17.91
N THR A 385 10.52 -48.23 17.76
CA THR A 385 10.71 -49.60 17.34
C THR A 385 10.68 -50.56 18.57
N PRO A 386 9.87 -51.64 18.53
CA PRO A 386 9.87 -52.65 19.58
C PRO A 386 11.24 -53.32 19.75
N ASP A 387 11.49 -53.89 20.92
CA ASP A 387 12.73 -54.60 21.20
C ASP A 387 13.02 -55.67 20.14
N ASN A 388 14.31 -55.82 19.79
CA ASN A 388 14.79 -56.69 18.71
C ASN A 388 14.30 -56.28 17.29
N GLY A 389 13.91 -55.01 17.11
CA GLY A 389 13.52 -54.49 15.81
C GLY A 389 14.69 -54.15 14.91
N ASN A 390 14.37 -53.77 13.66
CA ASN A 390 15.38 -53.51 12.60
C ASN A 390 15.29 -52.05 12.15
N ILE A 391 16.44 -51.35 12.06
CA ILE A 391 16.57 -49.98 11.59
C ILE A 391 17.63 -49.94 10.48
N LYS A 392 17.26 -49.44 9.30
CA LYS A 392 18.16 -49.27 8.16
C LYS A 392 18.41 -47.81 7.84
N ILE A 393 19.66 -47.45 7.72
CA ILE A 393 20.10 -46.11 7.40
C ILE A 393 20.80 -46.12 6.03
N TYR A 394 20.34 -45.28 5.12
CA TYR A 394 20.95 -45.11 3.81
C TYR A 394 21.44 -43.64 3.66
N VAL A 395 22.69 -43.48 3.27
CA VAL A 395 23.26 -42.18 2.93
C VAL A 395 23.67 -42.22 1.47
N GLY A 396 23.19 -41.30 0.69
CA GLY A 396 23.45 -41.24 -0.73
C GLY A 396 23.31 -39.87 -1.33
N PHE A 397 23.36 -39.80 -2.66
CA PHE A 397 23.28 -38.55 -3.43
C PHE A 397 22.39 -38.78 -4.65
N VAL A 398 21.46 -37.82 -4.88
CA VAL A 398 20.57 -37.85 -6.04
C VAL A 398 20.45 -36.44 -6.60
N TYR A 399 20.80 -36.25 -7.88
CA TYR A 399 20.87 -34.97 -8.58
C TYR A 399 21.82 -33.98 -7.90
N ASN A 400 21.30 -33.03 -7.14
CA ASN A 400 22.06 -31.99 -6.43
C ASN A 400 21.94 -32.08 -4.91
N ASP A 401 21.28 -33.11 -4.39
CA ASP A 401 20.99 -33.24 -2.97
C ASP A 401 21.63 -34.49 -2.40
N ALA A 402 22.35 -34.34 -1.31
CA ALA A 402 22.71 -35.47 -0.46
C ALA A 402 21.50 -35.85 0.40
N TYR A 403 21.26 -37.14 0.61
CA TYR A 403 20.11 -37.59 1.40
C TYR A 403 20.52 -38.57 2.49
N ILE A 404 19.77 -38.53 3.58
CA ILE A 404 19.78 -39.54 4.63
C ILE A 404 18.37 -40.13 4.67
N LYS A 405 18.28 -41.47 4.54
CA LYS A 405 17.02 -42.16 4.63
C LYS A 405 17.09 -43.19 5.79
N VAL A 406 16.17 -43.07 6.74
CA VAL A 406 16.06 -43.96 7.90
C VAL A 406 14.75 -44.71 7.77
N ILE A 407 14.82 -46.03 7.85
CA ILE A 407 13.66 -46.95 7.77
C ILE A 407 13.65 -47.79 9.04
N ASP A 408 12.54 -47.79 9.77
CA ASP A 408 12.32 -48.64 10.91
C ASP A 408 11.07 -49.57 10.71
N ASN A 409 11.03 -50.66 11.39
CA ASN A 409 9.87 -51.55 11.44
C ASN A 409 9.07 -51.36 12.75
N GLY A 410 8.99 -50.10 13.21
CA GLY A 410 8.32 -49.71 14.44
C GLY A 410 6.80 -49.70 14.34
N ILE A 411 6.17 -49.08 15.34
CA ILE A 411 4.71 -48.99 15.46
C ILE A 411 4.03 -48.20 14.35
N GLY A 412 4.81 -47.40 13.57
CA GLY A 412 4.30 -46.51 12.54
C GLY A 412 3.44 -45.38 13.08
N ILE A 413 3.02 -44.51 12.16
CA ILE A 413 2.23 -43.27 12.42
C ILE A 413 0.91 -43.39 11.65
N PRO A 414 -0.25 -43.15 12.27
CA PRO A 414 -1.53 -43.04 11.56
C PRO A 414 -1.51 -41.94 10.50
N GLU A 415 -2.21 -42.16 9.38
CA GLU A 415 -2.27 -41.22 8.27
C GLU A 415 -2.82 -39.84 8.68
N GLU A 416 -3.81 -39.83 9.57
CA GLU A 416 -4.43 -38.62 10.13
C GLU A 416 -3.44 -37.71 10.90
N ASP A 417 -2.39 -38.33 11.47
CA ASP A 417 -1.39 -37.64 12.28
C ASP A 417 -0.20 -37.12 11.45
N LEU A 418 0.05 -37.65 10.25
CA LEU A 418 1.23 -37.33 9.43
C LEU A 418 1.40 -35.83 9.14
N ASN A 419 0.32 -35.11 8.96
CA ASN A 419 0.35 -33.66 8.72
C ASN A 419 0.72 -32.85 9.96
N ARG A 420 0.55 -33.43 11.16
CA ARG A 420 0.69 -32.76 12.44
C ARG A 420 1.96 -33.10 13.22
N ILE A 421 2.69 -34.14 12.81
CA ILE A 421 3.89 -34.62 13.54
C ILE A 421 5.03 -33.55 13.58
N PHE A 422 4.97 -32.54 12.74
CA PHE A 422 5.90 -31.40 12.75
C PHE A 422 5.42 -30.22 13.60
N ASP A 423 4.16 -30.30 14.13
CA ASP A 423 3.65 -29.26 15.03
C ASP A 423 4.40 -29.36 16.37
N ARG A 424 4.62 -28.21 17.00
CA ARG A 424 5.30 -28.12 18.29
C ARG A 424 4.47 -28.80 19.36
N PHE A 425 5.11 -29.60 20.22
CA PHE A 425 4.48 -30.40 21.29
C PHE A 425 3.49 -31.48 20.83
N TYR A 426 3.33 -31.67 19.53
CA TYR A 426 2.42 -32.67 19.02
C TYR A 426 2.93 -34.09 19.29
N ARG A 427 2.01 -34.98 19.63
CA ARG A 427 2.25 -36.41 19.92
C ARG A 427 1.04 -37.25 19.53
N VAL A 428 1.24 -38.32 18.81
CA VAL A 428 0.18 -39.24 18.37
C VAL A 428 -0.54 -39.88 19.58
N ASP A 429 0.20 -40.24 20.64
CA ASP A 429 -0.35 -40.81 21.87
C ASP A 429 0.29 -40.16 23.08
N LYS A 430 -0.46 -39.23 23.74
CA LYS A 430 0.01 -38.46 24.89
C LYS A 430 0.34 -39.30 26.14
N ALA A 431 -0.37 -40.42 26.36
CA ALA A 431 -0.18 -41.23 27.55
C ALA A 431 1.07 -42.13 27.44
N ARG A 432 1.17 -42.91 26.36
CA ARG A 432 2.28 -43.84 26.12
C ARG A 432 3.62 -43.15 25.91
N THR A 433 3.58 -41.95 25.30
CA THR A 433 4.79 -41.16 24.99
C THR A 433 5.34 -40.47 26.22
N ARG A 434 4.53 -40.21 27.27
CA ARG A 434 5.03 -39.67 28.57
C ARG A 434 5.96 -40.64 29.26
N GLU A 435 5.61 -41.88 29.33
CA GLU A 435 6.46 -42.92 29.91
C GLU A 435 7.80 -43.10 29.17
N MET A 436 7.79 -42.80 27.86
CA MET A 436 8.99 -42.86 27.00
C MET A 436 9.81 -41.57 26.94
N GLY A 437 9.46 -40.47 27.68
CA GLY A 437 10.30 -39.27 27.86
C GLY A 437 10.45 -38.33 26.65
N GLY A 438 9.51 -38.28 25.71
CA GLY A 438 9.56 -37.39 24.58
C GLY A 438 9.09 -35.97 24.90
N THR A 439 9.71 -34.93 24.32
CA THR A 439 9.30 -33.52 24.47
C THR A 439 8.24 -33.06 23.44
N GLY A 440 8.06 -33.80 22.32
CA GLY A 440 7.23 -33.37 21.20
C GLY A 440 7.85 -32.21 20.36
N LEU A 441 9.11 -31.85 20.63
CA LEU A 441 9.81 -30.78 19.92
C LEU A 441 10.83 -31.30 18.89
N GLY A 442 11.21 -32.59 18.94
CA GLY A 442 12.31 -33.11 18.13
C GLY A 442 12.10 -32.95 16.63
N LEU A 443 10.90 -33.32 16.10
CA LEU A 443 10.61 -33.21 14.66
C LEU A 443 10.40 -31.78 14.22
N SER A 444 9.78 -30.94 15.04
CA SER A 444 9.65 -29.49 14.72
C SER A 444 11.00 -28.78 14.68
N ILE A 445 11.92 -29.12 15.61
CA ILE A 445 13.31 -28.62 15.57
C ILE A 445 14.06 -29.15 14.33
N ALA A 446 13.88 -30.42 13.98
CA ALA A 446 14.52 -31.03 12.80
C ALA A 446 14.07 -30.31 11.52
N LYS A 447 12.77 -30.03 11.37
CA LYS A 447 12.22 -29.28 10.24
C LYS A 447 12.78 -27.87 10.17
N GLU A 448 12.77 -27.13 11.27
CA GLU A 448 13.28 -25.75 11.34
C GLU A 448 14.77 -25.67 10.96
N ILE A 449 15.59 -26.59 11.45
CA ILE A 449 17.02 -26.67 11.10
C ILE A 449 17.20 -26.93 9.61
N LEU A 450 16.42 -27.86 9.03
CA LEU A 450 16.50 -28.20 7.63
C LEU A 450 16.02 -27.04 6.74
N ASP A 451 14.91 -26.41 7.06
CA ASP A 451 14.39 -25.24 6.33
C ASP A 451 15.43 -24.13 6.28
N GLN A 452 16.13 -23.87 7.39
CA GLN A 452 17.20 -22.88 7.43
C GLN A 452 18.45 -23.28 6.67
N ASN A 453 18.69 -24.59 6.46
CA ASN A 453 19.79 -25.09 5.63
C ASN A 453 19.34 -25.39 4.18
N LYS A 454 18.15 -24.90 3.76
CA LYS A 454 17.52 -25.16 2.45
C LYS A 454 17.33 -26.65 2.15
N GLY A 455 17.29 -27.47 3.19
CA GLY A 455 17.01 -28.89 3.10
C GLY A 455 15.51 -29.19 3.21
N SER A 456 15.15 -30.46 3.16
CA SER A 456 13.77 -30.93 3.37
C SER A 456 13.74 -32.24 4.16
N ILE A 457 12.58 -32.49 4.78
CA ILE A 457 12.28 -33.76 5.47
C ILE A 457 10.93 -34.28 4.98
N ASP A 458 10.91 -35.52 4.55
CA ASP A 458 9.71 -36.26 4.14
C ASP A 458 9.54 -37.50 5.02
N ILE A 459 8.30 -37.79 5.44
CA ILE A 459 7.98 -38.97 6.27
C ILE A 459 6.87 -39.76 5.59
N LYS A 460 7.12 -41.07 5.42
CA LYS A 460 6.13 -42.02 4.98
C LYS A 460 5.99 -43.08 6.09
N SER A 461 4.77 -43.29 6.54
CA SER A 461 4.52 -44.25 7.62
C SER A 461 3.15 -44.88 7.48
N GLU A 462 3.04 -46.12 7.95
CA GLU A 462 1.77 -46.81 8.06
C GLU A 462 1.73 -47.48 9.43
N LYS A 463 0.62 -47.35 10.15
CA LYS A 463 0.44 -47.89 11.48
C LYS A 463 0.65 -49.40 11.47
N GLY A 464 1.58 -49.90 12.30
CA GLY A 464 1.95 -51.30 12.41
C GLY A 464 2.98 -51.83 11.40
N LYS A 465 3.43 -51.00 10.43
CA LYS A 465 4.44 -51.38 9.42
C LYS A 465 5.78 -50.69 9.57
N GLY A 466 5.82 -49.60 10.31
CA GLY A 466 7.04 -48.79 10.54
C GLY A 466 7.04 -47.44 9.85
N THR A 467 8.20 -46.79 9.87
CA THR A 467 8.36 -45.43 9.37
C THR A 467 9.58 -45.31 8.46
N GLU A 468 9.44 -44.59 7.35
CA GLU A 468 10.50 -44.16 6.47
C GLU A 468 10.62 -42.63 6.59
N VAL A 469 11.81 -42.12 6.97
CA VAL A 469 12.15 -40.70 7.02
C VAL A 469 13.22 -40.43 6.01
N VAL A 470 13.02 -39.45 5.14
CA VAL A 470 14.00 -39.01 4.14
C VAL A 470 14.35 -37.54 4.39
N ILE A 471 15.61 -37.26 4.67
CA ILE A 471 16.18 -35.92 4.82
C ILE A 471 16.96 -35.64 3.56
N ARG A 472 16.79 -34.42 2.96
CA ARG A 472 17.58 -33.96 1.82
C ARG A 472 18.31 -32.68 2.18
N ILE A 473 19.56 -32.58 1.80
CA ILE A 473 20.42 -31.41 2.04
C ILE A 473 21.10 -31.03 0.73
N PRO A 474 20.92 -29.79 0.23
CA PRO A 474 21.60 -29.33 -0.97
C PRO A 474 23.12 -29.38 -0.80
N THR A 475 23.84 -29.83 -1.85
CA THR A 475 25.32 -29.88 -1.86
C THR A 475 25.95 -28.61 -2.41
N LYS A 476 25.14 -27.67 -2.99
CA LYS A 476 25.62 -26.39 -3.56
C LYS A 476 24.96 -25.19 -2.89
#